data_278b3a85425bc979bbc6570f2a4fc901
#
_entry.id   278b3a85425bc979bbc6570f2a4fc901
#
_cell.length_a   1.000
_cell.length_b   1.000
_cell.length_c   1.000
_cell.angle_alpha   90.00
_cell.angle_beta   90.00
_cell.angle_gamma   90.00
#
_symmetry.space_group_name_H-M   'P 1'
#
loop_
_entity.id
_entity.type
_entity.pdbx_description
1 polymer ?
#
loop_
_entity_poly.entity_id
_entity_poly.type
_entity_poly.pdbx_seq_one_letter_code
_entity_poly.pdbx_strand_id
1 'polypeptide(L)'
;RAAQERFGKGKVMTGEQARWGYENLNLTQAKLDALGFKGVMRPISTSCTDHMGSAWARVHTWDGAKFTWSSDWLQADDQIIKPMVKASAEKYAGEKKLTRRDGADCQS
;
A
#
# COMPACT_ATOMS: atom_id res chain seq x y z
N ARG A 1 -4.76 9.70 -8.88
CA ARG A 1 -5.23 11.02 -8.48
C ARG A 1 -4.10 11.87 -7.90
N ALA A 2 -3.40 11.44 -6.84
CA ALA A 2 -2.29 12.20 -6.25
C ALA A 2 -1.22 12.61 -7.27
N ALA A 3 -0.78 11.69 -8.13
CA ALA A 3 0.15 11.98 -9.22
C ALA A 3 -0.42 13.01 -10.21
N GLN A 4 -1.69 12.89 -10.58
CA GLN A 4 -2.33 13.87 -11.47
C GLN A 4 -2.46 15.27 -10.84
N GLU A 5 -2.71 15.32 -9.54
CA GLU A 5 -2.75 16.59 -8.80
C GLU A 5 -1.37 17.28 -8.76
N ARG A 6 -0.30 16.49 -8.64
CA ARG A 6 1.08 16.99 -8.61
C ARG A 6 1.63 17.33 -10.00
N PHE A 7 1.45 16.43 -10.98
CA PHE A 7 2.13 16.50 -12.28
C PHE A 7 1.25 17.05 -13.43
N GLY A 8 -0.05 17.23 -13.18
CA GLY A 8 -1.01 17.81 -14.11
C GLY A 8 -2.15 16.87 -14.47
N LYS A 9 -3.38 17.35 -14.26
CA LYS A 9 -4.61 16.64 -14.64
C LYS A 9 -4.73 16.53 -16.16
N GLY A 10 -5.19 15.37 -16.63
CA GLY A 10 -5.43 15.12 -18.06
C GLY A 10 -4.17 14.92 -18.91
N LYS A 11 -2.98 14.94 -18.31
CA LYS A 11 -1.74 14.62 -19.00
C LYS A 11 -1.42 13.12 -18.89
N VAL A 12 -0.81 12.59 -19.94
CA VAL A 12 -0.21 11.25 -19.88
C VAL A 12 0.93 11.28 -18.88
N MET A 13 0.90 10.39 -17.91
CA MET A 13 1.95 10.28 -16.89
C MET A 13 3.04 9.32 -17.34
N THR A 14 4.29 9.65 -16.99
CA THR A 14 5.40 8.70 -17.09
C THR A 14 5.27 7.60 -16.03
N GLY A 15 5.98 6.49 -16.21
CA GLY A 15 6.04 5.42 -15.22
C GLY A 15 6.53 5.92 -13.85
N GLU A 16 7.52 6.82 -13.85
CA GLU A 16 8.06 7.42 -12.63
C GLU A 16 7.00 8.27 -11.88
N GLN A 17 6.23 9.08 -12.60
CA GLN A 17 5.17 9.88 -12.03
C GLN A 17 4.02 9.01 -11.47
N ALA A 18 3.70 7.93 -12.17
CA ALA A 18 2.71 6.95 -11.69
C ALA A 18 3.22 6.23 -10.42
N ARG A 19 4.48 5.80 -10.43
CA ARG A 19 5.13 5.20 -9.26
C ARG A 19 5.10 6.15 -8.06
N TRP A 20 5.48 7.42 -8.24
CA TRP A 20 5.40 8.42 -7.20
C TRP A 20 3.99 8.48 -6.58
N GLY A 21 2.95 8.42 -7.40
CA GLY A 21 1.56 8.42 -6.93
C GLY A 21 1.21 7.22 -6.07
N TYR A 22 1.73 6.04 -6.40
CA TYR A 22 1.56 4.83 -5.59
C TYR A 22 2.37 4.88 -4.29
N GLU A 23 3.59 5.37 -4.33
CA GLU A 23 4.48 5.50 -3.16
C GLU A 23 4.04 6.60 -2.18
N ASN A 24 3.16 7.49 -2.62
CA ASN A 24 2.55 8.54 -1.79
C ASN A 24 1.05 8.32 -1.56
N LEU A 25 0.60 7.07 -1.65
CA LEU A 25 -0.78 6.73 -1.34
C LEU A 25 -1.05 6.92 0.15
N ASN A 26 -2.08 7.71 0.47
CA ASN A 26 -2.57 7.89 1.83
C ASN A 26 -4.10 7.92 1.81
N LEU A 27 -4.69 6.75 2.03
CA LEU A 27 -6.12 6.55 2.18
C LEU A 27 -6.46 6.54 3.67
N THR A 28 -6.83 7.70 4.18
CA THR A 28 -7.33 7.83 5.56
C THR A 28 -8.71 7.20 5.69
N GLN A 29 -9.17 6.92 6.92
CA GLN A 29 -10.52 6.39 7.14
C GLN A 29 -11.59 7.28 6.53
N ALA A 30 -11.49 8.59 6.68
CA ALA A 30 -12.45 9.54 6.10
C ALA A 30 -12.51 9.44 4.56
N LYS A 31 -11.36 9.26 3.89
CA LYS A 31 -11.33 9.05 2.43
C LYS A 31 -11.96 7.73 2.04
N LEU A 32 -11.71 6.66 2.79
CA LEU A 32 -12.30 5.35 2.56
C LEU A 32 -13.81 5.39 2.73
N ASP A 33 -14.29 6.03 3.78
CA ASP A 33 -15.72 6.18 4.06
C ASP A 33 -16.43 6.98 2.94
N ALA A 34 -15.81 8.07 2.48
CA ALA A 34 -16.31 8.87 1.35
C ALA A 34 -16.33 8.10 0.01
N LEU A 35 -15.46 7.11 -0.15
CA LEU A 35 -15.42 6.22 -1.33
C LEU A 35 -16.36 5.01 -1.20
N GLY A 36 -17.10 4.87 -0.09
CA GLY A 36 -18.01 3.75 0.14
C GLY A 36 -17.36 2.51 0.75
N PHE A 37 -16.11 2.59 1.20
CA PHE A 37 -15.37 1.46 1.82
C PHE A 37 -15.48 1.41 3.35
N LYS A 38 -16.49 2.07 3.92
CA LYS A 38 -16.73 2.03 5.37
C LYS A 38 -16.89 0.59 5.86
N GLY A 39 -16.07 0.18 6.83
CA GLY A 39 -16.10 -1.17 7.39
C GLY A 39 -15.52 -2.28 6.48
N VAL A 40 -15.16 -1.97 5.23
CA VAL A 40 -14.58 -2.92 4.26
C VAL A 40 -13.07 -2.84 4.26
N MET A 41 -12.51 -1.66 4.50
CA MET A 41 -11.06 -1.42 4.48
C MET A 41 -10.64 -0.60 5.71
N ARG A 42 -9.42 -0.85 6.15
CA ARG A 42 -8.69 0.00 7.10
C ARG A 42 -7.82 1.01 6.34
N PRO A 43 -7.40 2.10 6.99
CA PRO A 43 -6.48 3.05 6.37
C PRO A 43 -5.25 2.38 5.76
N ILE A 44 -4.86 2.87 4.59
CA ILE A 44 -3.71 2.36 3.83
C ILE A 44 -2.79 3.53 3.53
N SER A 45 -1.51 3.35 3.80
CA SER A 45 -0.46 4.26 3.35
C SER A 45 0.71 3.48 2.78
N THR A 46 1.34 4.03 1.77
CA THR A 46 2.57 3.50 1.19
C THR A 46 3.64 4.57 1.17
N SER A 47 4.87 4.16 1.06
CA SER A 47 6.02 5.06 0.88
C SER A 47 7.01 4.44 -0.10
N CYS A 48 8.02 5.19 -0.48
CA CYS A 48 9.11 4.69 -1.32
C CYS A 48 9.84 3.47 -0.73
N THR A 49 9.84 3.34 0.59
CA THR A 49 10.55 2.26 1.30
C THR A 49 9.62 1.20 1.90
N ASP A 50 8.30 1.43 1.87
CA ASP A 50 7.29 0.49 2.35
C ASP A 50 6.08 0.47 1.41
N HIS A 51 6.00 -0.55 0.58
CA HIS A 51 4.91 -0.77 -0.37
C HIS A 51 3.82 -1.72 0.19
N MET A 52 3.94 -2.19 1.42
CA MET A 52 3.00 -3.18 1.98
C MET A 52 1.61 -2.62 2.24
N GLY A 53 1.52 -1.32 2.50
CA GLY A 53 0.25 -0.61 2.67
C GLY A 53 -0.36 -0.83 4.06
N SER A 54 -1.19 -1.85 4.22
CA SER A 54 -1.87 -2.15 5.48
C SER A 54 -1.59 -3.58 5.93
N ALA A 55 -1.37 -3.75 7.23
CA ALA A 55 -1.20 -5.06 7.87
C ALA A 55 -2.52 -5.62 8.45
N TRP A 56 -3.65 -5.03 8.10
CA TRP A 56 -4.96 -5.43 8.61
C TRP A 56 -5.68 -6.35 7.63
N ALA A 57 -6.27 -7.41 8.15
CA ALA A 57 -7.13 -8.33 7.42
C ALA A 57 -8.41 -8.61 8.21
N ARG A 58 -9.44 -9.03 7.51
CA ARG A 58 -10.70 -9.46 8.08
C ARG A 58 -11.26 -10.61 7.26
N VAL A 59 -11.85 -11.60 7.90
CA VAL A 59 -12.36 -12.79 7.23
C VAL A 59 -13.84 -12.62 6.88
N HIS A 60 -14.16 -12.88 5.63
CA HIS A 60 -15.53 -13.06 5.14
C HIS A 60 -15.80 -14.55 4.94
N THR A 61 -16.98 -14.98 5.30
CA THR A 61 -17.47 -16.34 4.99
C THR A 61 -18.68 -16.24 4.10
N TRP A 62 -18.69 -17.03 3.06
CA TRP A 62 -19.86 -17.22 2.20
C TRP A 62 -20.83 -18.22 2.85
N ASP A 63 -22.11 -17.83 3.04
CA ASP A 63 -23.13 -18.66 3.69
C ASP A 63 -24.04 -19.40 2.71
N GLY A 64 -23.74 -19.32 1.41
CA GLY A 64 -24.56 -19.88 0.32
C GLY A 64 -25.37 -18.83 -0.43
N ALA A 65 -25.56 -17.63 0.15
CA ALA A 65 -26.34 -16.55 -0.44
C ALA A 65 -25.60 -15.20 -0.40
N LYS A 66 -24.80 -14.94 0.63
CA LYS A 66 -24.07 -13.68 0.82
C LYS A 66 -22.78 -13.88 1.59
N PHE A 67 -21.89 -12.90 1.50
CA PHE A 67 -20.72 -12.81 2.37
C PHE A 67 -21.08 -12.16 3.71
N THR A 68 -20.67 -12.78 4.80
CA THR A 68 -20.82 -12.28 6.16
C THR A 68 -19.46 -12.16 6.84
N TRP A 69 -19.29 -11.16 7.70
CA TRP A 69 -18.06 -11.03 8.49
C TRP A 69 -18.02 -12.15 9.54
N SER A 70 -16.96 -12.94 9.54
CA SER A 70 -16.76 -14.04 10.48
C SER A 70 -15.61 -13.79 11.46
N SER A 71 -14.90 -12.68 11.33
CA SER A 71 -13.91 -12.21 12.31
C SER A 71 -14.00 -10.72 12.53
N ASP A 72 -13.42 -10.26 13.62
CA ASP A 72 -12.99 -8.87 13.76
C ASP A 72 -11.73 -8.60 12.92
N TRP A 73 -11.26 -7.35 12.97
CA TRP A 73 -10.02 -6.97 12.30
C TRP A 73 -8.82 -7.63 12.98
N LEU A 74 -8.03 -8.33 12.19
CA LEU A 74 -6.78 -8.98 12.57
C LEU A 74 -5.63 -8.11 12.06
N GLN A 75 -4.64 -7.86 12.90
CA GLN A 75 -3.43 -7.14 12.54
C GLN A 75 -2.25 -8.10 12.53
N ALA A 76 -1.47 -8.10 11.45
CA ALA A 76 -0.20 -8.79 11.44
C ALA A 76 0.79 -8.07 12.37
N ASP A 77 1.67 -8.82 13.00
CA ASP A 77 2.73 -8.25 13.83
C ASP A 77 3.83 -7.65 12.96
N ASP A 78 3.78 -6.33 12.80
CA ASP A 78 4.73 -5.57 12.02
C ASP A 78 6.17 -5.69 12.56
N GLN A 79 6.35 -5.92 13.85
CA GLN A 79 7.68 -6.08 14.44
C GLN A 79 8.36 -7.38 14.00
N ILE A 80 7.55 -8.39 13.68
CA ILE A 80 8.05 -9.67 13.14
C ILE A 80 8.12 -9.61 11.63
N ILE A 81 7.06 -9.18 10.96
CA ILE A 81 6.92 -9.27 9.50
C ILE A 81 7.86 -8.32 8.76
N LYS A 82 7.96 -7.05 9.19
CA LYS A 82 8.77 -6.05 8.47
C LYS A 82 10.25 -6.40 8.41
N PRO A 83 10.91 -6.86 9.48
CA PRO A 83 12.30 -7.31 9.40
C PRO A 83 12.50 -8.48 8.43
N MET A 84 11.58 -9.45 8.41
CA MET A 84 11.65 -10.59 7.49
C MET A 84 11.53 -10.16 6.02
N VAL A 85 10.57 -9.30 5.72
CA VAL A 85 10.37 -8.73 4.38
C VAL A 85 11.61 -7.94 3.94
N LYS A 86 12.15 -7.10 4.84
CA LYS A 86 13.36 -6.32 4.57
C LYS A 86 14.55 -7.22 4.26
N ALA A 87 14.82 -8.22 5.08
CA ALA A 87 15.92 -9.16 4.86
C ALA A 87 15.77 -9.92 3.53
N SER A 88 14.55 -10.36 3.18
CA SER A 88 14.27 -11.00 1.91
C SER A 88 14.50 -10.07 0.72
N ALA A 89 14.04 -8.82 0.82
CA ALA A 89 14.22 -7.81 -0.22
C ALA A 89 15.70 -7.46 -0.43
N GLU A 90 16.46 -7.31 0.65
CA GLU A 90 17.91 -7.02 0.59
C GLU A 90 18.69 -8.19 -0.06
N LYS A 91 18.36 -9.43 0.31
CA LYS A 91 18.92 -10.62 -0.33
C LYS A 91 18.65 -10.63 -1.83
N TYR A 92 17.40 -10.46 -2.23
CA TYR A 92 16.99 -10.43 -3.63
C TYR A 92 17.68 -9.29 -4.41
N ALA A 93 17.74 -8.10 -3.84
CA ALA A 93 18.40 -6.96 -4.45
C ALA A 93 19.91 -7.24 -4.68
N GLY A 94 20.59 -7.87 -3.71
CA GLY A 94 21.98 -8.29 -3.84
C GLY A 94 22.18 -9.32 -4.94
N GLU A 95 21.36 -10.35 -5.01
CA GLU A 95 21.41 -11.40 -6.05
C GLU A 95 21.18 -10.83 -7.47
N LYS A 96 20.29 -9.84 -7.58
CA LYS A 96 19.94 -9.21 -8.86
C LYS A 96 20.76 -7.96 -9.16
N LYS A 97 21.68 -7.55 -8.28
CA LYS A 97 22.49 -6.32 -8.40
C LYS A 97 21.62 -5.07 -8.60
N LEU A 98 20.49 -5.00 -7.88
CA LEU A 98 19.60 -3.85 -7.93
C LEU A 98 20.10 -2.75 -7.01
N THR A 99 20.08 -1.52 -7.50
CA THR A 99 20.37 -0.35 -6.66
C THR A 99 19.18 -0.04 -5.76
N ARG A 100 19.45 0.07 -4.47
CA ARG A 100 18.43 0.51 -3.51
C ARG A 100 18.09 1.99 -3.77
N ARG A 101 16.81 2.28 -3.75
CA ARG A 101 16.30 3.65 -3.77
C ARG A 101 16.09 4.13 -2.35
N ASP A 102 16.59 5.31 -2.03
CA ASP A 102 16.36 6.00 -0.76
C ASP A 102 16.54 7.52 -0.93
N GLY A 103 16.25 8.29 0.15
CA GLY A 103 16.50 9.72 0.18
C GLY A 103 15.96 10.49 -1.01
N ALA A 104 16.85 11.09 -1.81
CA ALA A 104 16.50 11.94 -2.94
C ALA A 104 15.75 11.16 -4.06
N ASP A 105 16.09 9.90 -4.28
CA ASP A 105 15.45 9.05 -5.29
C ASP A 105 13.99 8.74 -4.98
N CYS A 106 13.58 8.92 -3.74
CA CYS A 106 12.20 8.75 -3.28
C CYS A 106 11.33 9.99 -3.50
N GLN A 107 11.93 11.13 -3.81
CA GLN A 107 11.23 12.41 -3.97
C GLN A 107 10.99 12.80 -5.44
N SER A 108 11.60 12.09 -6.35
CA SER A 108 11.53 12.35 -7.81
C SER A 108 10.22 11.85 -8.43
#